data_ecfc4c0323f16b4477ddda2af6b60f80
#
_entry.id   ecfc4c0323f16b4477ddda2af6b60f80
#
_cell.length_a   1.000
_cell.length_b   1.000
_cell.length_c   1.000
_cell.angle_alpha   90.00
_cell.angle_beta   90.00
_cell.angle_gamma   90.00
#
_symmetry.space_group_name_H-M   'P 1'
#
loop_
_entity.id
_entity.type
_entity.pdbx_description
1 polymer ?
#
loop_
_entity_poly.entity_id
_entity_poly.type
_entity_poly.pdbx_seq_one_letter_code
_entity_poly.pdbx_strand_id
1 'polypeptide(L)'
;MKTVPPNVELLKLAEALESVMPRWVILPQASRLTSTAWNGNARSTTSPTQIDMSAVFGTPTNIDALLLSVEVRDLASAETYCWIRFDNAVPTMGTAALRCADVNNRWAGTQIVVPTDANGDIYFECAASGANTLNVILQVHGYHLR
;
A
#
# COMPACT_ATOMS: atom_id res chain seq x y z
N MET A 1 43.62 -25.31 -21.84
CA MET A 1 42.71 -24.29 -21.32
C MET A 1 41.32 -24.51 -21.96
N LYS A 2 40.29 -24.89 -21.19
CA LYS A 2 38.91 -24.95 -21.72
C LYS A 2 38.36 -23.53 -21.69
N THR A 3 38.23 -22.90 -22.85
CA THR A 3 37.53 -21.62 -22.97
C THR A 3 36.04 -21.86 -22.72
N VAL A 4 35.50 -21.26 -21.67
CA VAL A 4 34.04 -21.23 -21.45
C VAL A 4 33.41 -20.45 -22.59
N PRO A 5 32.38 -20.97 -23.24
CA PRO A 5 31.68 -20.21 -24.30
C PRO A 5 31.22 -18.86 -23.79
N PRO A 6 31.37 -17.77 -24.56
CA PRO A 6 31.04 -16.40 -24.11
C PRO A 6 29.59 -16.23 -23.66
N ASN A 7 28.67 -17.03 -24.15
CA ASN A 7 27.25 -17.01 -23.77
C ASN A 7 27.00 -17.47 -22.32
N VAL A 8 27.85 -18.32 -21.76
CA VAL A 8 27.66 -18.80 -20.36
C VAL A 8 28.06 -17.74 -19.36
N GLU A 9 29.04 -16.90 -19.66
CA GLU A 9 29.39 -15.75 -18.80
C GLU A 9 28.35 -14.64 -18.86
N LEU A 10 27.78 -14.38 -20.05
CA LEU A 10 26.70 -13.41 -20.21
C LEU A 10 25.42 -13.86 -19.49
N LEU A 11 25.09 -15.15 -19.54
CA LEU A 11 23.95 -15.70 -18.82
C LEU A 11 24.14 -15.58 -17.30
N LYS A 12 25.31 -15.92 -16.77
CA LYS A 12 25.61 -15.76 -15.35
C LYS A 12 25.59 -14.30 -14.90
N LEU A 13 26.06 -13.38 -15.75
CA LEU A 13 25.99 -11.95 -15.46
C LEU A 13 24.55 -11.45 -15.49
N ALA A 14 23.72 -11.90 -16.43
CA ALA A 14 22.31 -11.55 -16.48
C ALA A 14 21.56 -12.08 -15.24
N GLU A 15 21.76 -13.34 -14.87
CA GLU A 15 21.18 -13.94 -13.65
C GLU A 15 21.64 -13.20 -12.38
N ALA A 16 22.92 -12.81 -12.30
CA ALA A 16 23.44 -12.04 -11.17
C ALA A 16 22.84 -10.63 -11.13
N LEU A 17 22.65 -9.97 -12.27
CA LEU A 17 21.99 -8.65 -12.35
C LEU A 17 20.50 -8.74 -11.99
N GLU A 18 19.79 -9.74 -12.49
CA GLU A 18 18.38 -9.96 -12.14
C GLU A 18 18.18 -10.21 -10.64
N SER A 19 19.16 -10.88 -9.99
CA SER A 19 19.07 -11.17 -8.55
C SER A 19 19.31 -9.97 -7.63
N VAL A 20 19.89 -8.88 -8.15
CA VAL A 20 20.19 -7.66 -7.38
C VAL A 20 19.37 -6.45 -7.83
N MET A 21 18.61 -6.54 -8.92
CA MET A 21 17.75 -5.45 -9.37
C MET A 21 16.47 -5.39 -8.54
N PRO A 22 16.14 -4.22 -7.98
CA PRO A 22 14.84 -3.98 -7.38
C PRO A 22 13.73 -4.29 -8.39
N ARG A 23 12.70 -4.99 -7.95
CA ARG A 23 11.63 -5.42 -8.87
C ARG A 23 10.24 -5.36 -8.26
N TRP A 24 9.28 -5.03 -9.10
CA TRP A 24 7.88 -5.17 -8.77
C TRP A 24 7.44 -6.64 -8.81
N VAL A 25 6.80 -7.07 -7.74
CA VAL A 25 6.05 -8.33 -7.67
C VAL A 25 4.56 -7.98 -7.69
N ILE A 26 3.91 -8.26 -8.81
CA ILE A 26 2.48 -8.04 -8.97
C ILE A 26 1.75 -9.33 -8.64
N LEU A 27 0.84 -9.26 -7.69
CA LEU A 27 0.06 -10.40 -7.23
C LEU A 27 -1.13 -10.64 -8.17
N PRO A 28 -1.34 -11.89 -8.64
CA PRO A 28 -2.56 -12.26 -9.34
C PRO A 28 -3.79 -11.97 -8.48
N GLN A 29 -4.94 -11.72 -9.09
CA GLN A 29 -6.16 -11.36 -8.37
C GLN A 29 -6.51 -12.33 -7.22
N ALA A 30 -6.31 -13.63 -7.44
CA ALA A 30 -6.57 -14.67 -6.44
C ALA A 30 -5.57 -14.68 -5.28
N SER A 31 -4.42 -14.01 -5.42
CA SER A 31 -3.33 -13.97 -4.45
C SER A 31 -3.11 -12.59 -3.83
N ARG A 32 -4.01 -11.65 -4.07
CA ARG A 32 -3.96 -10.32 -3.46
C ARG A 32 -4.11 -10.43 -1.95
N LEU A 33 -3.28 -9.67 -1.22
CA LEU A 33 -3.30 -9.77 0.22
C LEU A 33 -4.41 -8.88 0.78
N THR A 34 -5.26 -9.50 1.58
CA THR A 34 -6.28 -8.84 2.39
C THR A 34 -6.04 -9.25 3.84
N SER A 35 -6.61 -8.53 4.78
CA SER A 35 -6.42 -8.87 6.19
C SER A 35 -7.71 -8.71 6.97
N THR A 36 -7.98 -9.70 7.81
CA THR A 36 -9.03 -9.63 8.86
C THR A 36 -8.54 -8.86 10.08
N ALA A 37 -7.24 -8.68 10.25
CA ALA A 37 -6.64 -7.86 11.30
C ALA A 37 -6.71 -6.36 11.00
N TRP A 38 -6.88 -5.97 9.74
CA TRP A 38 -7.11 -4.58 9.38
C TRP A 38 -8.53 -4.17 9.73
N ASN A 39 -8.64 -3.28 10.70
CA ASN A 39 -9.93 -2.68 11.03
C ASN A 39 -10.00 -1.24 10.47
N GLY A 40 -10.46 -1.11 9.24
CA GLY A 40 -10.74 0.17 8.60
C GLY A 40 -12.15 0.70 8.81
N ASN A 41 -13.00 0.00 9.57
CA ASN A 41 -14.38 0.41 9.80
C ASN A 41 -14.50 1.43 10.94
N ALA A 42 -15.52 2.27 10.86
CA ALA A 42 -15.89 3.22 11.90
C ALA A 42 -14.71 4.13 12.32
N ARG A 43 -13.94 4.63 11.35
CA ARG A 43 -12.85 5.58 11.59
C ARG A 43 -13.38 6.99 11.75
N SER A 44 -12.76 7.72 12.64
CA SER A 44 -12.87 9.17 12.82
C SER A 44 -11.60 9.84 12.31
N THR A 45 -11.47 11.13 12.55
CA THR A 45 -10.18 11.83 12.43
C THR A 45 -9.17 11.14 13.34
N THR A 46 -8.01 10.80 12.82
CA THR A 46 -6.95 10.11 13.56
C THR A 46 -5.60 10.80 13.33
N SER A 47 -4.75 10.70 14.34
CA SER A 47 -3.33 11.02 14.19
C SER A 47 -2.64 9.98 13.31
N PRO A 48 -1.49 10.31 12.71
CA PRO A 48 -0.71 9.35 11.95
C PRO A 48 -0.48 8.05 12.70
N THR A 49 -0.85 6.94 12.09
CA THR A 49 -0.81 5.60 12.69
C THR A 49 -0.08 4.65 11.75
N GLN A 50 0.86 3.90 12.30
CA GLN A 50 1.58 2.86 11.55
C GLN A 50 0.69 1.64 11.32
N ILE A 51 0.86 1.03 10.15
CA ILE A 51 0.38 -0.31 9.85
C ILE A 51 1.61 -1.18 9.63
N ASP A 52 1.81 -2.17 10.50
CA ASP A 52 2.77 -3.25 10.30
C ASP A 52 2.25 -4.14 9.17
N MET A 53 2.77 -3.91 7.96
CA MET A 53 2.26 -4.57 6.76
C MET A 53 2.59 -6.05 6.74
N SER A 54 3.69 -6.46 7.34
CA SER A 54 4.07 -7.86 7.45
C SER A 54 3.13 -8.62 8.40
N ALA A 55 2.83 -8.07 9.57
CA ALA A 55 1.94 -8.69 10.55
C ALA A 55 0.47 -8.64 10.13
N VAL A 56 0.03 -7.54 9.50
CA VAL A 56 -1.38 -7.31 9.16
C VAL A 56 -1.76 -7.95 7.82
N PHE A 57 -0.90 -7.86 6.80
CA PHE A 57 -1.18 -8.33 5.44
C PHE A 57 -0.28 -9.46 4.98
N GLY A 58 0.78 -9.80 5.71
CA GLY A 58 1.71 -10.86 5.32
C GLY A 58 2.68 -10.45 4.19
N THR A 59 2.97 -9.16 4.06
CA THR A 59 3.96 -8.70 3.07
C THR A 59 5.38 -9.05 3.50
N PRO A 60 6.34 -9.18 2.55
CA PRO A 60 7.75 -9.20 2.90
C PRO A 60 8.19 -7.90 3.59
N THR A 61 9.23 -7.96 4.41
CA THR A 61 9.79 -6.78 5.09
C THR A 61 10.86 -6.05 4.27
N ASN A 62 11.44 -6.72 3.26
CA ASN A 62 12.48 -6.15 2.38
C ASN A 62 11.89 -5.45 1.16
N ILE A 63 10.90 -4.62 1.38
CA ILE A 63 10.19 -3.85 0.35
C ILE A 63 10.39 -2.35 0.58
N ASP A 64 10.26 -1.56 -0.47
CA ASP A 64 10.34 -0.10 -0.42
C ASP A 64 9.08 0.60 -0.94
N ALA A 65 8.18 -0.15 -1.59
CA ALA A 65 6.87 0.37 -1.98
C ALA A 65 5.80 -0.73 -2.07
N LEU A 66 4.56 -0.32 -1.92
CA LEU A 66 3.35 -1.14 -2.06
C LEU A 66 2.45 -0.59 -3.16
N LEU A 67 1.85 -1.50 -3.94
CA LEU A 67 0.70 -1.18 -4.80
C LEU A 67 -0.56 -1.58 -4.03
N LEU A 68 -1.31 -0.58 -3.59
CA LEU A 68 -2.55 -0.76 -2.82
C LEU A 68 -3.77 -0.44 -3.66
N SER A 69 -4.84 -1.22 -3.50
CA SER A 69 -6.20 -0.76 -3.75
C SER A 69 -6.76 -0.19 -2.46
N VAL A 70 -7.27 1.01 -2.53
CA VAL A 70 -7.89 1.71 -1.41
C VAL A 70 -9.30 2.09 -1.79
N GLU A 71 -10.26 1.70 -0.98
CA GLU A 71 -11.64 2.14 -1.09
C GLU A 71 -12.06 2.84 0.19
N VAL A 72 -12.75 3.94 0.06
CA VAL A 72 -13.18 4.77 1.19
C VAL A 72 -14.63 5.21 1.02
N ARG A 73 -15.36 5.23 2.15
CA ARG A 73 -16.74 5.65 2.22
C ARG A 73 -16.99 6.37 3.54
N ASP A 74 -17.67 7.51 3.49
CA ASP A 74 -18.16 8.16 4.69
C ASP A 74 -19.68 7.97 4.83
N LEU A 75 -20.15 7.69 6.03
CA LEU A 75 -21.52 7.33 6.34
C LEU A 75 -22.40 8.53 6.77
N ALA A 76 -21.80 9.69 7.03
CA ALA A 76 -22.51 10.76 7.72
C ALA A 76 -22.70 12.06 6.93
N SER A 77 -21.92 12.34 5.90
CA SER A 77 -22.03 13.64 5.22
C SER A 77 -21.62 13.61 3.75
N ALA A 78 -22.41 14.33 2.95
CA ALA A 78 -22.13 14.61 1.54
C ALA A 78 -21.27 15.87 1.31
N GLU A 79 -21.05 16.70 2.31
CA GLU A 79 -20.51 18.06 2.12
C GLU A 79 -19.14 18.28 2.77
N THR A 80 -18.70 17.34 3.62
CA THR A 80 -17.44 17.49 4.35
C THR A 80 -16.34 16.73 3.64
N TYR A 81 -15.17 17.34 3.54
CA TYR A 81 -13.99 16.68 2.99
C TYR A 81 -13.53 15.55 3.89
N CYS A 82 -13.82 14.34 3.47
CA CYS A 82 -13.34 13.12 4.09
C CYS A 82 -12.20 12.57 3.23
N TRP A 83 -11.15 12.12 3.87
CA TRP A 83 -9.98 11.64 3.17
C TRP A 83 -9.18 10.65 4.00
N ILE A 84 -8.40 9.84 3.32
CA ILE A 84 -7.29 9.06 3.87
C ILE A 84 -6.04 9.33 3.07
N ARG A 85 -4.89 9.35 3.72
CA ARG A 85 -3.58 9.49 3.10
C ARG A 85 -2.59 8.52 3.70
N PHE A 86 -1.59 8.16 2.92
CA PHE A 86 -0.56 7.21 3.28
C PHE A 86 0.82 7.77 2.98
N ASP A 87 1.82 7.31 3.76
CA ASP A 87 3.23 7.63 3.58
C ASP A 87 4.12 6.55 4.22
N ASN A 88 5.45 6.66 4.04
CA ASN A 88 6.47 5.83 4.69
C ASN A 88 6.94 6.35 6.06
N ALA A 89 6.38 7.43 6.51
CA ALA A 89 6.64 8.08 7.80
C ALA A 89 5.37 8.78 8.27
N VAL A 90 5.43 9.50 9.37
CA VAL A 90 4.31 10.35 9.82
C VAL A 90 3.90 11.29 8.70
N PRO A 91 2.70 11.14 8.11
CA PRO A 91 2.33 11.91 6.92
C PRO A 91 2.14 13.39 7.29
N THR A 92 2.98 14.23 6.73
CA THR A 92 2.81 15.67 6.84
C THR A 92 1.97 16.22 5.70
N MET A 93 2.15 15.70 4.49
CA MET A 93 1.38 16.06 3.30
C MET A 93 0.75 14.88 2.59
N GLY A 94 1.19 13.65 2.92
CA GLY A 94 0.76 12.39 2.32
C GLY A 94 1.28 12.20 0.88
N THR A 95 2.03 11.15 0.67
CA THR A 95 2.52 10.79 -0.67
C THR A 95 1.38 10.28 -1.55
N ALA A 96 0.38 9.64 -0.95
CA ALA A 96 -0.79 9.11 -1.65
C ALA A 96 -2.05 9.39 -0.82
N ALA A 97 -3.03 10.04 -1.43
CA ALA A 97 -4.27 10.42 -0.77
C ALA A 97 -5.50 10.07 -1.62
N LEU A 98 -6.57 9.66 -0.95
CA LEU A 98 -7.87 9.43 -1.54
C LEU A 98 -8.94 10.23 -0.77
N ARG A 99 -9.77 10.96 -1.50
CA ARG A 99 -10.96 11.62 -0.95
C ARG A 99 -12.18 10.73 -1.08
N CYS A 100 -13.10 10.84 -0.14
CA CYS A 100 -14.41 10.23 -0.25
C CYS A 100 -15.21 10.87 -1.40
N ALA A 101 -16.18 10.13 -1.90
CA ALA A 101 -17.19 10.72 -2.77
C ALA A 101 -18.01 11.79 -2.02
N ASP A 102 -18.39 12.85 -2.71
CA ASP A 102 -19.21 13.94 -2.17
C ASP A 102 -20.68 13.52 -1.96
N VAL A 103 -20.93 12.24 -1.75
CA VAL A 103 -22.25 11.65 -1.54
C VAL A 103 -22.17 10.71 -0.35
N ASN A 104 -23.09 10.89 0.59
CA ASN A 104 -23.20 10.03 1.76
C ASN A 104 -23.28 8.55 1.37
N ASN A 105 -22.52 7.72 2.10
CA ASN A 105 -22.54 6.27 1.97
C ASN A 105 -22.12 5.73 0.58
N ARG A 106 -21.34 6.49 -0.20
CA ARG A 106 -20.83 6.08 -1.50
C ARG A 106 -19.35 5.76 -1.44
N TRP A 107 -18.99 4.62 -1.99
CA TRP A 107 -17.60 4.23 -2.12
C TRP A 107 -16.88 5.04 -3.21
N ALA A 108 -15.68 5.49 -2.88
CA ALA A 108 -14.68 5.95 -3.83
C ALA A 108 -13.45 5.05 -3.69
N GLY A 109 -12.84 4.69 -4.80
CA GLY A 109 -11.71 3.78 -4.79
C GLY A 109 -10.69 4.11 -5.87
N THR A 110 -9.44 3.77 -5.60
CA THR A 110 -8.33 3.90 -6.53
C THR A 110 -7.21 2.92 -6.20
N GLN A 111 -6.28 2.77 -7.14
CA GLN A 111 -5.00 2.12 -6.88
C GLN A 111 -3.91 3.19 -6.72
N ILE A 112 -3.08 3.01 -5.72
CA ILE A 112 -2.00 3.93 -5.37
C ILE A 112 -0.71 3.17 -5.09
N VAL A 113 0.42 3.82 -5.37
CA VAL A 113 1.73 3.36 -4.92
C VAL A 113 2.08 4.14 -3.66
N VAL A 114 2.40 3.41 -2.61
CA VAL A 114 2.79 3.97 -1.31
C VAL A 114 4.21 3.52 -0.98
N PRO A 115 5.15 4.44 -0.73
CA PRO A 115 6.47 4.07 -0.23
C PRO A 115 6.35 3.45 1.16
N THR A 116 7.25 2.54 1.51
CA THR A 116 7.34 1.93 2.84
C THR A 116 8.54 2.47 3.60
N ASP A 117 8.52 2.35 4.92
CA ASP A 117 9.66 2.61 5.75
C ASP A 117 10.73 1.49 5.65
N ALA A 118 11.77 1.55 6.49
CA ALA A 118 12.85 0.56 6.49
C ALA A 118 12.39 -0.85 6.85
N ASN A 119 11.25 -1.01 7.52
CA ASN A 119 10.67 -2.29 7.92
C ASN A 119 9.65 -2.82 6.92
N GLY A 120 9.33 -2.06 5.88
CA GLY A 120 8.28 -2.40 4.92
C GLY A 120 6.89 -1.95 5.36
N ASP A 121 6.78 -1.06 6.35
CA ASP A 121 5.54 -0.58 6.91
C ASP A 121 5.12 0.76 6.31
N ILE A 122 3.83 1.08 6.44
CA ILE A 122 3.26 2.36 6.03
C ILE A 122 2.56 3.05 7.20
N TYR A 123 2.40 4.36 7.05
CA TYR A 123 1.61 5.17 7.97
C TYR A 123 0.37 5.67 7.26
N PHE A 124 -0.73 5.77 7.99
CA PHE A 124 -1.95 6.42 7.49
C PHE A 124 -2.45 7.48 8.44
N GLU A 125 -3.14 8.44 7.88
CA GLU A 125 -3.93 9.44 8.58
C GLU A 125 -5.24 9.65 7.82
N CYS A 126 -6.31 9.91 8.52
CA CYS A 126 -7.60 10.14 7.88
C CYS A 126 -8.41 11.25 8.59
N ALA A 127 -9.35 11.82 7.86
CA ALA A 127 -10.38 12.68 8.40
C ALA A 127 -11.75 12.20 7.93
N ALA A 128 -12.67 12.09 8.87
CA ALA A 128 -14.07 11.73 8.64
C ALA A 128 -14.97 12.96 8.84
N SER A 129 -16.19 12.90 8.31
CA SER A 129 -17.18 13.96 8.50
C SER A 129 -17.78 13.99 9.91
N GLY A 130 -17.70 12.87 10.62
CA GLY A 130 -18.22 12.73 11.97
C GLY A 130 -17.52 11.62 12.74
N ALA A 131 -17.97 11.40 13.97
CA ALA A 131 -17.42 10.34 14.82
C ALA A 131 -17.73 8.95 14.23
N ASN A 132 -16.68 8.17 13.99
CA ASN A 132 -16.79 6.77 13.52
C ASN A 132 -17.55 6.60 12.19
N THR A 133 -17.43 7.56 11.27
CA THR A 133 -18.20 7.54 10.01
C THR A 133 -17.41 7.03 8.81
N LEU A 134 -16.09 7.04 8.86
CA LEU A 134 -15.24 6.64 7.73
C LEU A 134 -14.98 5.14 7.73
N ASN A 135 -15.28 4.49 6.62
CA ASN A 135 -14.89 3.11 6.35
C ASN A 135 -13.83 3.07 5.26
N VAL A 136 -12.79 2.27 5.50
CA VAL A 136 -11.65 2.10 4.60
C VAL A 136 -11.39 0.63 4.33
N ILE A 137 -11.28 0.26 3.07
CA ILE A 137 -10.86 -1.08 2.64
C ILE A 137 -9.48 -0.95 2.01
N LEU A 138 -8.55 -1.82 2.44
CA LEU A 138 -7.22 -1.93 1.87
C LEU A 138 -7.00 -3.34 1.30
N GLN A 139 -6.35 -3.39 0.14
CA GLN A 139 -5.90 -4.63 -0.47
C GLN A 139 -4.53 -4.42 -1.11
N VAL A 140 -3.58 -5.31 -0.85
CA VAL A 140 -2.24 -5.28 -1.47
C VAL A 140 -2.30 -6.01 -2.81
N HIS A 141 -1.98 -5.32 -3.88
CA HIS A 141 -1.92 -5.85 -5.24
C HIS A 141 -0.49 -6.20 -5.67
N GLY A 142 0.49 -5.68 -4.98
CA GLY A 142 1.89 -5.93 -5.27
C GLY A 142 2.81 -5.15 -4.36
N TYR A 143 4.08 -5.41 -4.50
CA TYR A 143 5.13 -4.74 -3.75
C TYR A 143 6.41 -4.66 -4.58
N HIS A 144 7.23 -3.68 -4.27
CA HIS A 144 8.55 -3.51 -4.86
C HIS A 144 9.60 -4.01 -3.88
N LEU A 145 10.39 -5.00 -4.31
CA LEU A 145 11.50 -5.54 -3.52
C LEU A 145 12.71 -4.61 -3.60
N ARG A 146 13.39 -4.42 -2.46
CA ARG A 146 14.68 -3.74 -2.39
C ARG A 146 15.77 -4.56 -3.04
#